data_bdcb38c2a16503eb298eed28f2e474e5
#
_entry.id   bdcb38c2a16503eb298eed28f2e474e5
#
_cell.length_a   1.000
_cell.length_b   1.000
_cell.length_c   1.000
_cell.angle_alpha   90.00
_cell.angle_beta   90.00
_cell.angle_gamma   90.00
#
_symmetry.space_group_name_H-M   'P 1'
#
loop_
_entity.id
_entity.type
_entity.pdbx_description
1 polymer ?
#
loop_
_entity_poly.entity_id
_entity_poly.type
_entity_poly.pdbx_seq_one_letter_code
_entity_poly.pdbx_strand_id
1 'polypeptide(L)'
;MKRFFICLLALLMIAGCVQQPEEVVITTEKVTEAPEVEVRVDIWKDYVLIFAGDDASYDTAYRFSRLYSEATGVTLKMKKDTMVEKSESAKEIVFGKTDREEYYQVAYDSLVSDAFVIALRGERLYICAGSEAGYEAAFAAFFKESLGIEDVDMIEKVDKIPSLPEDFELISEPSVKLEADKTESGISYRVEGADSGAYNHYSFKESIVYWFDTPVGKEFNSYSVTYSTDSHLKGEITYLYENEKYTEEFFLEPGEKVDFVSLCDSALKGKTCDSISSVRISAIKSGEASFILEDIAVSAREMPTEDVVYITDGKYKLGVKMTWGGGVSYLEDLADGDDSISNLLNDHDTGRLIQQSYYGTDSAPYKPAKYGDNMWCYNPVQGGDQHGNRSKLVDFKIAEDGKSIWVKCQPLDWAQKNMRTPSYMENTYTIEGGCIKVDNRFIDFSGYTHRNAHQELPAFYTISYLSDFVFYNGSNAWKDEALTVKKDLPFWAGNSDAYFNMKSKETWCAWVAPTGYGVGVYTPIAEILLAGRHQYNGSKDAHNNATNYVAPLITYKLQAFKAFEYSYYITTGSVEEIRAEFTKHK
;
A
#
# COMPACT_ATOMS: atom_id res chain seq x y z
N MET A 1 -20.13 -13.69 35.45
CA MET A 1 -19.20 -13.38 36.54
C MET A 1 -18.15 -14.49 36.68
N LYS A 2 -17.46 -14.90 35.60
CA LYS A 2 -16.36 -15.90 35.63
C LYS A 2 -15.27 -15.62 34.56
N ARG A 3 -15.14 -14.37 34.11
CA ARG A 3 -14.13 -13.99 33.08
C ARG A 3 -13.09 -12.97 33.55
N PHE A 4 -12.99 -12.74 34.88
CA PHE A 4 -12.12 -11.68 35.44
C PHE A 4 -10.94 -12.20 36.24
N PHE A 5 -10.62 -13.50 36.23
CA PHE A 5 -9.63 -14.07 37.16
C PHE A 5 -8.30 -14.51 36.53
N ILE A 6 -8.15 -14.47 35.21
CA ILE A 6 -6.91 -14.97 34.56
C ILE A 6 -5.91 -13.84 34.25
N CYS A 7 -6.34 -12.60 34.04
CA CYS A 7 -5.42 -11.46 33.85
C CYS A 7 -4.69 -10.99 35.13
N LEU A 8 -5.01 -11.51 36.29
CA LEU A 8 -4.42 -11.04 37.56
C LEU A 8 -3.20 -11.87 38.03
N LEU A 9 -2.89 -13.00 37.40
CA LEU A 9 -1.73 -13.83 37.80
C LEU A 9 -0.42 -13.41 37.10
N ALA A 10 -0.47 -12.76 35.97
CA ALA A 10 0.74 -12.30 35.30
C ALA A 10 1.31 -10.97 35.87
N LEU A 11 0.50 -10.21 36.61
CA LEU A 11 0.90 -8.91 37.19
C LEU A 11 1.35 -8.99 38.67
N LEU A 12 1.35 -10.17 39.28
CA LEU A 12 1.67 -10.35 40.72
C LEU A 12 3.07 -10.89 40.98
N MET A 13 3.92 -11.09 39.99
CA MET A 13 5.31 -11.55 40.18
C MET A 13 6.38 -10.45 40.13
N ILE A 14 6.01 -9.18 40.04
CA ILE A 14 6.98 -8.06 39.97
C ILE A 14 7.07 -7.25 41.28
N ALA A 15 6.38 -7.63 42.32
CA ALA A 15 6.48 -6.93 43.61
C ALA A 15 6.82 -7.87 44.76
N GLY A 16 8.12 -7.99 45.07
CA GLY A 16 8.45 -8.53 46.39
C GLY A 16 9.83 -9.14 46.59
N CYS A 17 10.66 -8.36 47.25
CA CYS A 17 11.73 -8.75 48.16
C CYS A 17 13.17 -8.89 47.66
N VAL A 18 13.86 -7.79 47.81
CA VAL A 18 15.30 -7.78 48.15
C VAL A 18 15.52 -8.40 49.53
N GLN A 19 16.22 -9.54 49.62
CA GLN A 19 16.96 -9.98 50.80
C GLN A 19 18.34 -10.52 50.38
N GLN A 20 19.34 -10.12 51.18
CA GLN A 20 20.75 -10.44 51.00
C GLN A 20 21.06 -11.94 51.11
N PRO A 21 22.18 -12.40 50.51
CA PRO A 21 22.50 -13.82 50.41
C PRO A 21 23.13 -14.36 51.72
N GLU A 22 22.59 -15.46 52.22
CA GLU A 22 23.29 -16.34 53.16
C GLU A 22 24.11 -17.39 52.37
N GLU A 23 25.34 -17.57 52.79
CA GLU A 23 26.25 -18.61 52.28
C GLU A 23 25.64 -20.02 52.46
N VAL A 24 25.42 -20.71 51.35
CA VAL A 24 25.07 -22.14 51.37
C VAL A 24 26.30 -22.97 51.03
N VAL A 25 26.71 -23.76 52.02
CA VAL A 25 27.76 -24.78 51.88
C VAL A 25 27.29 -25.90 50.95
N ILE A 26 27.95 -26.06 49.81
CA ILE A 26 27.69 -27.14 48.87
C ILE A 26 28.30 -28.44 49.41
N THR A 27 27.48 -29.34 49.88
CA THR A 27 27.84 -30.75 50.04
C THR A 27 27.61 -31.48 48.73
N THR A 28 28.68 -32.01 48.15
CA THR A 28 28.62 -32.85 46.97
C THR A 28 27.94 -34.20 47.30
N GLU A 29 26.63 -34.29 47.01
CA GLU A 29 25.96 -35.58 46.88
C GLU A 29 26.23 -36.18 45.49
N LYS A 30 26.47 -37.47 45.50
CA LYS A 30 26.70 -38.29 44.29
C LYS A 30 25.58 -38.07 43.27
N VAL A 31 25.99 -37.67 42.08
CA VAL A 31 25.12 -37.69 40.89
C VAL A 31 24.72 -39.15 40.67
N THR A 32 23.51 -39.52 41.01
CA THR A 32 22.84 -40.69 40.45
C THR A 32 22.59 -40.38 38.98
N GLU A 33 23.09 -41.22 38.09
CA GLU A 33 22.79 -41.19 36.65
C GLU A 33 21.28 -41.07 36.49
N ALA A 34 20.86 -40.03 35.78
CA ALA A 34 19.46 -39.88 35.39
C ALA A 34 19.05 -41.13 34.57
N PRO A 35 17.82 -41.63 34.71
CA PRO A 35 17.35 -42.76 33.94
C PRO A 35 17.54 -42.47 32.45
N GLU A 36 18.13 -43.40 31.69
CA GLU A 36 18.17 -43.33 30.25
C GLU A 36 16.78 -43.12 29.71
N VAL A 37 16.50 -41.92 29.22
CA VAL A 37 15.26 -41.60 28.57
C VAL A 37 15.24 -42.39 27.27
N GLU A 38 14.26 -43.28 27.12
CA GLU A 38 14.09 -44.09 25.92
C GLU A 38 13.84 -43.16 24.73
N VAL A 39 14.83 -42.96 23.90
CA VAL A 39 14.81 -42.03 22.78
C VAL A 39 14.02 -42.67 21.65
N ARG A 40 12.83 -42.18 21.37
CA ARG A 40 12.01 -42.62 20.23
C ARG A 40 12.35 -41.77 19.01
N VAL A 41 12.83 -42.41 17.96
CA VAL A 41 12.88 -41.85 16.62
C VAL A 41 11.45 -41.77 16.13
N ASP A 42 10.78 -40.59 16.10
CA ASP A 42 9.53 -40.48 15.38
C ASP A 42 8.24 -40.23 16.19
N ILE A 43 8.30 -39.41 17.27
CA ILE A 43 7.10 -39.15 18.07
C ILE A 43 6.03 -38.35 17.33
N TRP A 44 6.42 -37.54 16.36
CA TRP A 44 5.51 -36.64 15.63
C TRP A 44 5.00 -37.18 14.30
N LYS A 45 5.40 -38.38 13.87
CA LYS A 45 5.06 -38.93 12.53
C LYS A 45 3.56 -39.10 12.25
N ASP A 46 2.79 -39.36 13.31
CA ASP A 46 1.34 -39.56 13.24
C ASP A 46 0.56 -38.27 13.47
N TYR A 47 1.26 -37.16 13.70
CA TYR A 47 0.65 -35.85 13.90
C TYR A 47 0.24 -35.21 12.56
N VAL A 48 -0.81 -34.40 12.62
CA VAL A 48 -1.31 -33.60 11.51
C VAL A 48 -1.06 -32.14 11.81
N LEU A 49 -0.46 -31.41 10.86
CA LEU A 49 -0.33 -29.96 10.97
C LEU A 49 -1.68 -29.32 10.68
N ILE A 50 -2.15 -28.54 11.65
CA ILE A 50 -3.41 -27.78 11.54
C ILE A 50 -3.08 -26.29 11.42
N PHE A 51 -3.65 -25.62 10.42
CA PHE A 51 -3.45 -24.19 10.18
C PHE A 51 -4.80 -23.51 9.92
N ALA A 52 -4.87 -22.21 10.20
CA ALA A 52 -6.01 -21.38 9.84
C ALA A 52 -6.15 -21.27 8.31
N GLY A 53 -7.29 -20.82 7.84
CA GLY A 53 -7.62 -20.92 6.42
C GLY A 53 -7.05 -19.85 5.50
N ASP A 54 -6.10 -19.06 5.95
CA ASP A 54 -5.42 -18.01 5.19
C ASP A 54 -4.07 -18.47 4.64
N ASP A 55 -3.56 -17.75 3.63
CA ASP A 55 -2.32 -18.09 2.93
C ASP A 55 -1.09 -18.00 3.86
N ALA A 56 -1.04 -17.03 4.76
CA ALA A 56 0.08 -16.85 5.67
C ALA A 56 0.22 -18.03 6.66
N SER A 57 -0.91 -18.51 7.20
CA SER A 57 -0.94 -19.68 8.07
C SER A 57 -0.55 -20.95 7.32
N TYR A 58 -0.93 -21.06 6.05
CA TYR A 58 -0.52 -22.17 5.19
C TYR A 58 0.99 -22.14 4.95
N ASP A 59 1.54 -20.99 4.57
CA ASP A 59 2.98 -20.85 4.28
C ASP A 59 3.83 -21.17 5.52
N THR A 60 3.39 -20.69 6.69
CA THR A 60 4.02 -20.99 7.98
C THR A 60 4.06 -22.50 8.26
N ALA A 61 2.90 -23.17 8.16
CA ALA A 61 2.80 -24.62 8.38
C ALA A 61 3.60 -25.41 7.34
N TYR A 62 3.61 -24.96 6.08
CA TYR A 62 4.39 -25.56 5.01
C TYR A 62 5.90 -25.46 5.27
N ARG A 63 6.37 -24.27 5.71
CA ARG A 63 7.78 -24.07 6.06
C ARG A 63 8.20 -24.98 7.21
N PHE A 64 7.42 -25.07 8.28
CA PHE A 64 7.68 -26.00 9.37
C PHE A 64 7.76 -27.46 8.87
N SER A 65 6.77 -27.89 8.06
CA SER A 65 6.74 -29.25 7.50
C SER A 65 7.99 -29.57 6.68
N ARG A 66 8.48 -28.60 5.91
CA ARG A 66 9.70 -28.75 5.12
C ARG A 66 10.92 -28.90 6.01
N LEU A 67 11.13 -28.00 6.96
CA LEU A 67 12.25 -28.05 7.91
C LEU A 67 12.23 -29.36 8.70
N TYR A 68 11.05 -29.76 9.18
CA TYR A 68 10.88 -31.02 9.90
C TYR A 68 11.22 -32.24 9.04
N SER A 69 10.81 -32.23 7.78
CA SER A 69 11.14 -33.31 6.83
C SER A 69 12.64 -33.38 6.50
N GLU A 70 13.29 -32.22 6.39
CA GLU A 70 14.75 -32.14 6.20
C GLU A 70 15.49 -32.73 7.42
N ALA A 71 15.06 -32.42 8.63
CA ALA A 71 15.67 -32.88 9.87
C ALA A 71 15.42 -34.36 10.16
N THR A 72 14.24 -34.88 9.90
CA THR A 72 13.79 -36.20 10.37
C THR A 72 13.60 -37.23 9.26
N GLY A 73 13.43 -36.77 8.01
CA GLY A 73 13.01 -37.62 6.89
C GLY A 73 11.51 -37.93 6.87
N VAL A 74 10.71 -37.34 7.79
CA VAL A 74 9.26 -37.53 7.92
C VAL A 74 8.52 -36.33 7.39
N THR A 75 7.61 -36.50 6.44
CA THR A 75 6.72 -35.46 5.94
C THR A 75 5.39 -35.52 6.65
N LEU A 76 5.03 -34.46 7.38
CA LEU A 76 3.78 -34.35 8.10
C LEU A 76 2.62 -33.96 7.16
N LYS A 77 1.44 -34.52 7.40
CA LYS A 77 0.23 -34.15 6.65
C LYS A 77 -0.27 -32.79 7.13
N MET A 78 -0.64 -31.93 6.19
CA MET A 78 -1.17 -30.59 6.48
C MET A 78 -2.67 -30.53 6.18
N LYS A 79 -3.45 -29.91 7.04
CA LYS A 79 -4.87 -29.72 6.84
C LYS A 79 -5.32 -28.37 7.42
N LYS A 80 -6.27 -27.75 6.72
CA LYS A 80 -7.00 -26.59 7.24
C LYS A 80 -7.85 -27.01 8.45
N ASP A 81 -7.90 -26.16 9.48
CA ASP A 81 -8.65 -26.39 10.72
C ASP A 81 -10.10 -26.80 10.48
N THR A 82 -10.80 -26.11 9.58
CA THR A 82 -12.21 -26.37 9.22
C THR A 82 -12.44 -27.69 8.46
N MET A 83 -11.37 -28.37 8.03
CA MET A 83 -11.42 -29.63 7.30
C MET A 83 -11.20 -30.87 8.18
N VAL A 84 -10.98 -30.67 9.47
CA VAL A 84 -10.68 -31.74 10.44
C VAL A 84 -11.61 -31.61 11.61
N GLU A 85 -12.31 -32.72 11.95
CA GLU A 85 -13.17 -32.76 13.12
C GLU A 85 -12.37 -32.52 14.42
N LYS A 86 -12.91 -31.71 15.30
CA LYS A 86 -12.29 -31.36 16.59
C LYS A 86 -12.39 -32.54 17.55
N SER A 87 -11.26 -32.90 18.17
CA SER A 87 -11.18 -33.92 19.19
C SER A 87 -10.11 -33.56 20.21
N GLU A 88 -10.40 -33.67 21.49
CA GLU A 88 -9.44 -33.42 22.58
C GLU A 88 -8.22 -34.33 22.55
N SER A 89 -8.38 -35.56 22.02
CA SER A 89 -7.30 -36.56 21.93
C SER A 89 -6.61 -36.58 20.56
N ALA A 90 -6.82 -35.58 19.69
CA ALA A 90 -6.22 -35.56 18.38
C ALA A 90 -4.72 -35.24 18.44
N LYS A 91 -3.92 -35.99 17.67
CA LYS A 91 -2.49 -35.72 17.47
C LYS A 91 -2.31 -34.61 16.44
N GLU A 92 -2.21 -33.40 16.91
CA GLU A 92 -2.16 -32.20 16.06
C GLU A 92 -0.97 -31.31 16.44
N ILE A 93 -0.31 -30.72 15.44
CA ILE A 93 0.57 -29.57 15.60
C ILE A 93 -0.18 -28.39 15.03
N VAL A 94 -0.51 -27.42 15.88
CA VAL A 94 -1.44 -26.32 15.58
C VAL A 94 -0.66 -25.02 15.41
N PHE A 95 -0.87 -24.33 14.26
CA PHE A 95 -0.24 -23.06 13.95
C PHE A 95 -1.25 -21.92 13.98
N GLY A 96 -0.96 -20.90 14.80
CA GLY A 96 -1.72 -19.66 14.83
C GLY A 96 -3.12 -19.80 15.40
N LYS A 97 -3.93 -18.80 15.07
CA LYS A 97 -5.31 -18.64 15.57
C LYS A 97 -6.28 -19.52 14.78
N THR A 98 -6.37 -20.79 15.16
CA THR A 98 -7.27 -21.78 14.56
C THR A 98 -8.53 -21.95 15.38
N ASP A 99 -9.48 -22.76 14.90
CA ASP A 99 -10.65 -23.19 15.66
C ASP A 99 -10.35 -24.17 16.81
N ARG A 100 -9.05 -24.44 17.10
CA ARG A 100 -8.56 -25.24 18.24
C ARG A 100 -8.28 -24.42 19.48
N GLU A 101 -8.48 -23.10 19.46
CA GLU A 101 -8.23 -22.21 20.62
C GLU A 101 -9.03 -22.54 21.87
N GLU A 102 -10.14 -23.23 21.75
CA GLU A 102 -10.92 -23.73 22.87
C GLU A 102 -10.13 -24.69 23.77
N TYR A 103 -9.09 -25.33 23.23
CA TYR A 103 -8.22 -26.25 23.97
C TYR A 103 -6.98 -25.58 24.56
N TYR A 104 -6.55 -24.45 23.96
CA TYR A 104 -5.43 -23.67 24.44
C TYR A 104 -5.59 -22.20 24.03
N GLN A 105 -5.86 -21.34 25.00
CA GLN A 105 -6.03 -19.91 24.75
C GLN A 105 -4.67 -19.19 24.77
N VAL A 106 -4.39 -18.46 23.72
CA VAL A 106 -3.20 -17.64 23.54
C VAL A 106 -3.59 -16.17 23.48
N ALA A 107 -2.89 -15.32 24.23
CA ALA A 107 -3.03 -13.88 24.11
C ALA A 107 -2.18 -13.38 22.92
N TYR A 108 -2.72 -13.43 21.70
CA TYR A 108 -2.00 -13.05 20.48
C TYR A 108 -1.55 -11.59 20.45
N ASP A 109 -2.25 -10.71 21.18
CA ASP A 109 -1.89 -9.31 21.37
C ASP A 109 -0.56 -9.11 22.11
N SER A 110 -0.13 -10.11 22.87
CA SER A 110 1.19 -10.13 23.51
C SER A 110 2.30 -10.74 22.67
N LEU A 111 1.96 -11.41 21.56
CA LEU A 111 2.90 -12.07 20.67
C LEU A 111 3.35 -11.14 19.53
N VAL A 112 3.98 -10.03 19.89
CA VAL A 112 4.51 -9.03 18.95
C VAL A 112 5.97 -9.29 18.62
N SER A 113 6.48 -8.73 17.54
CA SER A 113 7.86 -8.94 17.08
C SER A 113 8.21 -10.43 16.95
N ASP A 114 9.21 -10.89 17.66
CA ASP A 114 9.70 -12.28 17.71
C ASP A 114 9.12 -13.11 18.85
N ALA A 115 8.10 -12.59 19.55
CA ALA A 115 7.44 -13.32 20.62
C ALA A 115 6.66 -14.53 20.11
N PHE A 116 6.75 -15.62 20.85
CA PHE A 116 6.07 -16.87 20.54
C PHE A 116 5.69 -17.66 21.78
N VAL A 117 4.79 -18.62 21.60
CA VAL A 117 4.47 -19.66 22.57
C VAL A 117 4.54 -21.01 21.87
N ILE A 118 5.26 -21.96 22.48
CA ILE A 118 5.21 -23.38 22.12
C ILE A 118 4.69 -24.13 23.35
N ALA A 119 3.59 -24.86 23.21
CA ALA A 119 3.01 -25.59 24.31
C ALA A 119 2.51 -26.97 23.89
N LEU A 120 2.89 -28.00 24.62
CA LEU A 120 2.32 -29.33 24.50
C LEU A 120 1.22 -29.50 25.56
N ARG A 121 0.02 -29.84 25.11
CA ARG A 121 -1.14 -30.10 26.00
C ARG A 121 -1.75 -31.43 25.57
N GLY A 122 -1.57 -32.44 26.38
CA GLY A 122 -1.90 -33.81 26.02
C GLY A 122 -1.16 -34.25 24.75
N GLU A 123 -1.89 -34.63 23.72
CA GLU A 123 -1.33 -35.03 22.41
C GLU A 123 -1.31 -33.89 21.38
N ARG A 124 -1.48 -32.63 21.79
CA ARG A 124 -1.54 -31.49 20.87
C ARG A 124 -0.42 -30.49 21.17
N LEU A 125 0.38 -30.21 20.15
CA LEU A 125 1.43 -29.19 20.21
C LEU A 125 0.93 -27.91 19.55
N TYR A 126 0.96 -26.81 20.29
CA TYR A 126 0.65 -25.47 19.80
C TYR A 126 1.93 -24.72 19.51
N ILE A 127 2.04 -24.11 18.34
CA ILE A 127 3.11 -23.20 17.96
C ILE A 127 2.44 -21.90 17.51
N CYS A 128 2.49 -20.89 18.36
CA CYS A 128 1.76 -19.65 18.21
C CYS A 128 2.72 -18.47 18.20
N ALA A 129 2.55 -17.58 17.24
CA ALA A 129 3.24 -16.30 17.16
C ALA A 129 2.34 -15.26 16.51
N GLY A 130 2.59 -13.98 16.78
CA GLY A 130 1.85 -12.87 16.20
C GLY A 130 2.50 -12.33 14.92
N SER A 131 3.70 -12.80 14.56
CA SER A 131 4.47 -12.31 13.42
C SER A 131 5.25 -13.43 12.73
N GLU A 132 5.77 -13.16 11.55
CA GLU A 132 6.67 -14.07 10.83
C GLU A 132 7.96 -14.29 11.62
N ALA A 133 8.56 -13.21 12.17
CA ALA A 133 9.74 -13.29 13.02
C ALA A 133 9.50 -14.16 14.27
N GLY A 134 8.32 -14.05 14.87
CA GLY A 134 7.91 -14.91 15.98
C GLY A 134 7.85 -16.39 15.60
N TYR A 135 7.35 -16.71 14.41
CA TYR A 135 7.37 -18.11 13.92
C TYR A 135 8.78 -18.60 13.63
N GLU A 136 9.66 -17.77 13.05
CA GLU A 136 11.07 -18.14 12.86
C GLU A 136 11.76 -18.43 14.20
N ALA A 137 11.57 -17.57 15.18
CA ALA A 137 12.09 -17.78 16.54
C ALA A 137 11.51 -19.04 17.19
N ALA A 138 10.18 -19.27 17.03
CA ALA A 138 9.52 -20.48 17.51
C ALA A 138 10.09 -21.75 16.85
N PHE A 139 10.34 -21.72 15.55
CA PHE A 139 10.94 -22.87 14.84
C PHE A 139 12.35 -23.13 15.34
N ALA A 140 13.20 -22.11 15.44
CA ALA A 140 14.53 -22.25 15.98
C ALA A 140 14.51 -22.84 17.41
N ALA A 141 13.63 -22.33 18.28
CA ALA A 141 13.46 -22.84 19.63
C ALA A 141 12.94 -24.27 19.66
N PHE A 142 11.91 -24.61 18.87
CA PHE A 142 11.39 -25.97 18.80
C PHE A 142 12.44 -26.97 18.28
N PHE A 143 13.16 -26.62 17.23
CA PHE A 143 14.18 -27.49 16.66
C PHE A 143 15.37 -27.70 17.61
N LYS A 144 15.74 -26.65 18.34
CA LYS A 144 16.77 -26.77 19.38
C LYS A 144 16.32 -27.65 20.54
N GLU A 145 15.18 -27.38 21.13
CA GLU A 145 14.71 -28.09 22.34
C GLU A 145 14.22 -29.51 22.03
N SER A 146 13.57 -29.72 20.86
CA SER A 146 12.99 -31.01 20.50
C SER A 146 13.92 -31.90 19.70
N LEU A 147 14.83 -31.34 18.91
CA LEU A 147 15.67 -32.09 17.96
C LEU A 147 17.16 -31.88 18.20
N GLY A 148 17.57 -30.96 19.07
CA GLY A 148 18.96 -30.62 19.33
C GLY A 148 19.65 -29.91 18.15
N ILE A 149 18.89 -29.27 17.27
CA ILE A 149 19.39 -28.53 16.12
C ILE A 149 19.58 -27.06 16.53
N GLU A 150 20.83 -26.62 16.59
CA GLU A 150 21.16 -25.24 17.02
C GLU A 150 20.89 -24.19 15.93
N ASP A 151 20.95 -24.59 14.65
CA ASP A 151 20.76 -23.68 13.52
C ASP A 151 19.82 -24.32 12.48
N VAL A 152 18.63 -23.74 12.33
CA VAL A 152 17.60 -24.22 11.39
C VAL A 152 17.94 -23.94 9.92
N ASP A 153 18.93 -23.10 9.65
CA ASP A 153 19.42 -22.84 8.29
C ASP A 153 20.54 -23.85 7.90
N MET A 154 21.07 -24.61 8.87
CA MET A 154 22.06 -25.66 8.68
C MET A 154 21.58 -26.98 9.28
N ILE A 155 20.45 -27.49 8.83
CA ILE A 155 19.82 -28.69 9.37
C ILE A 155 20.67 -29.94 9.02
N GLU A 156 21.16 -30.63 10.05
CA GLU A 156 21.68 -31.99 9.93
C GLU A 156 20.59 -32.99 10.33
N LYS A 157 20.57 -34.13 9.62
CA LYS A 157 19.60 -35.17 9.88
C LYS A 157 19.77 -35.76 11.27
N VAL A 158 18.72 -35.79 12.06
CA VAL A 158 18.70 -36.30 13.43
C VAL A 158 18.31 -37.77 13.45
N ASP A 159 19.10 -38.59 14.12
CA ASP A 159 18.80 -40.01 14.27
C ASP A 159 17.89 -40.33 15.48
N LYS A 160 17.76 -39.40 16.41
CA LYS A 160 17.00 -39.57 17.65
C LYS A 160 16.28 -38.29 18.04
N ILE A 161 14.99 -38.39 18.36
CA ILE A 161 14.16 -37.27 18.81
C ILE A 161 13.78 -37.49 20.27
N PRO A 162 14.18 -36.60 21.21
CA PRO A 162 13.75 -36.69 22.60
C PRO A 162 12.26 -36.40 22.74
N SER A 163 11.59 -37.02 23.71
CA SER A 163 10.22 -36.72 24.03
C SER A 163 10.15 -35.40 24.83
N LEU A 164 9.25 -34.52 24.47
CA LEU A 164 8.94 -33.35 25.28
C LEU A 164 8.20 -33.80 26.56
N PRO A 165 8.35 -33.10 27.70
CA PRO A 165 7.51 -33.30 28.87
C PRO A 165 6.03 -33.10 28.54
N GLU A 166 5.11 -33.79 29.24
CA GLU A 166 3.66 -33.70 28.99
C GLU A 166 3.10 -32.27 29.10
N ASP A 167 3.70 -31.44 29.96
CA ASP A 167 3.32 -30.03 30.18
C ASP A 167 4.39 -29.07 29.65
N PHE A 168 5.07 -29.46 28.58
CA PHE A 168 6.09 -28.60 27.98
C PHE A 168 5.48 -27.27 27.57
N GLU A 169 6.10 -26.20 28.02
CA GLU A 169 5.74 -24.85 27.61
C GLU A 169 7.00 -23.99 27.51
N LEU A 170 7.15 -23.32 26.37
CA LEU A 170 8.21 -22.35 26.13
C LEU A 170 7.55 -21.06 25.65
N ILE A 171 7.69 -20.01 26.44
CA ILE A 171 7.19 -18.67 26.13
C ILE A 171 8.40 -17.76 25.98
N SER A 172 8.52 -17.10 24.85
CA SER A 172 9.52 -16.06 24.67
C SER A 172 8.95 -14.69 25.00
N GLU A 173 9.78 -13.81 25.53
CA GLU A 173 9.46 -12.39 25.58
C GLU A 173 9.83 -11.75 24.24
N PRO A 174 9.06 -10.74 23.75
CA PRO A 174 9.40 -10.03 22.53
C PRO A 174 10.67 -9.20 22.72
N SER A 175 11.50 -9.13 21.67
CA SER A 175 12.64 -8.20 21.64
C SER A 175 12.19 -6.74 21.60
N VAL A 176 10.96 -6.50 21.16
CA VAL A 176 10.28 -5.21 21.11
C VAL A 176 9.22 -5.18 22.21
N LYS A 177 9.24 -4.16 23.06
CA LYS A 177 8.23 -4.00 24.10
C LYS A 177 7.01 -3.25 23.58
N LEU A 178 5.84 -3.82 23.77
CA LEU A 178 4.55 -3.19 23.50
C LEU A 178 4.02 -2.58 24.80
N GLU A 179 3.89 -1.25 24.85
CA GLU A 179 3.18 -0.56 25.91
C GLU A 179 1.79 -0.18 25.40
N ALA A 180 0.76 -0.69 26.07
CA ALA A 180 -0.63 -0.41 25.73
C ALA A 180 -1.22 0.57 26.73
N ASP A 181 -1.62 1.76 26.25
CA ASP A 181 -2.34 2.76 27.03
C ASP A 181 -3.80 2.82 26.60
N LYS A 182 -4.72 2.75 27.56
CA LYS A 182 -6.14 2.98 27.30
C LYS A 182 -6.42 4.47 27.20
N THR A 183 -6.88 4.90 26.04
CA THR A 183 -7.34 6.27 25.81
C THR A 183 -8.88 6.33 25.78
N GLU A 184 -9.46 7.54 25.83
CA GLU A 184 -10.92 7.72 25.72
C GLU A 184 -11.45 7.28 24.35
N SER A 185 -10.62 7.25 23.31
CA SER A 185 -10.95 6.88 21.92
C SER A 185 -10.63 5.42 21.58
N GLY A 186 -9.88 4.69 22.41
CA GLY A 186 -9.47 3.32 22.12
C GLY A 186 -8.30 2.84 22.95
N ILE A 187 -7.51 1.94 22.39
CA ILE A 187 -6.25 1.47 22.94
C ILE A 187 -5.14 2.04 22.08
N SER A 188 -4.25 2.82 22.68
CA SER A 188 -3.01 3.27 22.05
C SER A 188 -1.92 2.25 22.36
N TYR A 189 -1.20 1.82 21.34
CA TYR A 189 -0.08 0.91 21.49
C TYR A 189 1.21 1.64 21.15
N ARG A 190 2.10 1.73 22.12
CA ARG A 190 3.45 2.23 21.91
C ARG A 190 4.41 1.06 21.76
N VAL A 191 5.12 1.01 20.63
CA VAL A 191 6.15 0.01 20.36
C VAL A 191 7.51 0.69 20.45
N GLU A 192 8.33 0.29 21.41
CA GLU A 192 9.73 0.70 21.51
C GLU A 192 10.60 -0.51 21.14
N GLY A 193 11.37 -0.39 20.09
CA GLY A 193 12.31 -1.41 19.65
C GLY A 193 12.82 -1.12 18.25
N ALA A 194 13.94 -1.69 17.92
CA ALA A 194 14.50 -1.65 16.59
C ALA A 194 14.01 -2.86 15.81
N ASP A 195 13.32 -2.61 14.71
CA ASP A 195 12.93 -3.66 13.77
C ASP A 195 13.95 -3.67 12.63
N SER A 196 14.79 -4.71 12.57
CA SER A 196 15.85 -4.85 11.57
C SER A 196 15.40 -5.75 10.42
N GLY A 197 14.33 -5.39 9.74
CA GLY A 197 13.83 -6.10 8.58
C GLY A 197 14.62 -5.84 7.32
N ALA A 198 15.06 -6.88 6.62
CA ALA A 198 15.51 -6.76 5.24
C ALA A 198 14.30 -6.79 4.32
N TYR A 199 14.01 -5.68 3.64
CA TYR A 199 13.02 -5.65 2.58
C TYR A 199 13.56 -6.35 1.34
N ASN A 200 12.93 -7.46 1.02
CA ASN A 200 13.01 -8.05 -0.30
C ASN A 200 11.63 -7.83 -0.94
N HIS A 201 11.53 -7.38 -2.19
CA HIS A 201 10.32 -6.96 -2.89
C HIS A 201 9.01 -7.66 -2.58
N TYR A 202 9.05 -8.86 -2.02
CA TYR A 202 7.91 -9.74 -1.83
C TYR A 202 7.86 -10.41 -0.45
N SER A 203 8.82 -10.13 0.43
CA SER A 203 8.82 -10.68 1.78
C SER A 203 9.49 -9.74 2.76
N PHE A 204 8.84 -9.51 3.89
CA PHE A 204 9.41 -8.85 5.04
C PHE A 204 9.99 -9.93 5.95
N LYS A 205 11.19 -9.69 6.50
CA LYS A 205 11.74 -10.61 7.50
C LYS A 205 11.16 -10.37 8.89
N GLU A 206 10.73 -9.15 9.16
CA GLU A 206 10.19 -8.78 10.47
C GLU A 206 8.94 -7.90 10.30
N SER A 207 7.92 -8.21 11.08
CA SER A 207 6.67 -7.45 11.11
C SER A 207 6.05 -7.50 12.49
N ILE A 208 5.34 -6.43 12.85
CA ILE A 208 4.54 -6.36 14.07
C ILE A 208 3.10 -6.54 13.65
N VAL A 209 2.37 -7.44 14.32
CA VAL A 209 0.97 -7.72 14.04
C VAL A 209 0.12 -7.40 15.26
N TYR A 210 -0.86 -6.53 15.06
CA TYR A 210 -1.86 -6.18 16.05
C TYR A 210 -3.15 -6.91 15.71
N TRP A 211 -3.60 -7.78 16.62
CA TRP A 211 -4.85 -8.50 16.49
C TRP A 211 -5.96 -7.81 17.27
N PHE A 212 -7.13 -7.71 16.69
CA PHE A 212 -8.31 -7.11 17.31
C PHE A 212 -9.32 -8.22 17.61
N ASP A 213 -9.49 -8.55 18.88
CA ASP A 213 -10.39 -9.63 19.33
C ASP A 213 -11.86 -9.25 19.33
N THR A 214 -12.14 -7.96 19.30
CA THR A 214 -13.51 -7.46 19.30
C THR A 214 -13.79 -6.70 18.02
N PRO A 215 -14.90 -6.99 17.32
CA PRO A 215 -15.39 -6.13 16.28
C PRO A 215 -15.47 -4.70 16.79
N VAL A 216 -15.06 -3.73 16.01
CA VAL A 216 -15.16 -2.30 16.34
C VAL A 216 -16.62 -1.91 16.62
N GLY A 217 -17.59 -2.77 16.21
CA GLY A 217 -19.01 -2.66 16.55
C GLY A 217 -19.71 -1.46 15.92
N LYS A 218 -19.06 -0.79 14.99
CA LYS A 218 -19.62 0.32 14.21
C LYS A 218 -19.27 0.10 12.75
N GLU A 219 -20.26 0.24 11.91
CA GLU A 219 -20.04 0.32 10.47
C GLU A 219 -19.10 1.48 10.14
N PHE A 220 -18.09 1.22 9.33
CA PHE A 220 -17.09 2.20 8.90
C PHE A 220 -16.74 2.02 7.42
N ASN A 221 -16.28 3.08 6.79
CA ASN A 221 -15.77 3.06 5.43
C ASN A 221 -14.39 3.72 5.30
N SER A 222 -13.82 4.14 6.42
CA SER A 222 -12.52 4.78 6.51
C SER A 222 -11.83 4.40 7.82
N TYR A 223 -10.51 4.33 7.78
CA TYR A 223 -9.68 4.12 8.97
C TYR A 223 -8.54 5.14 9.00
N SER A 224 -8.00 5.36 10.18
CA SER A 224 -6.79 6.15 10.38
C SER A 224 -5.81 5.41 11.27
N VAL A 225 -4.52 5.67 11.02
CA VAL A 225 -3.40 5.18 11.84
C VAL A 225 -2.60 6.39 12.26
N THR A 226 -2.58 6.69 13.56
CA THR A 226 -1.74 7.74 14.14
C THR A 226 -0.44 7.11 14.62
N TYR A 227 0.69 7.60 14.14
CA TYR A 227 1.98 6.96 14.39
C TYR A 227 3.15 7.95 14.41
N SER A 228 4.27 7.48 14.96
CA SER A 228 5.58 8.13 14.84
C SER A 228 6.60 7.10 14.34
N THR A 229 7.44 7.48 13.37
CA THR A 229 8.49 6.61 12.83
C THR A 229 9.61 7.43 12.17
N ASP A 230 10.81 6.91 12.15
CA ASP A 230 11.95 7.45 11.42
C ASP A 230 12.15 6.83 10.04
N SER A 231 11.34 5.84 9.70
CA SER A 231 11.50 5.01 8.51
C SER A 231 10.22 4.92 7.68
N HIS A 232 10.37 4.58 6.39
CA HIS A 232 9.23 4.22 5.55
C HIS A 232 8.77 2.81 5.89
N LEU A 233 7.47 2.64 6.12
CA LEU A 233 6.87 1.40 6.55
C LEU A 233 5.77 0.96 5.57
N LYS A 234 5.53 -0.35 5.52
CA LYS A 234 4.36 -0.95 4.90
C LYS A 234 3.39 -1.38 5.98
N GLY A 235 2.13 -1.04 5.81
CA GLY A 235 1.04 -1.56 6.61
C GLY A 235 0.13 -2.47 5.79
N GLU A 236 -0.47 -3.42 6.47
CA GLU A 236 -1.56 -4.24 5.96
C GLU A 236 -2.69 -4.21 6.98
N ILE A 237 -3.88 -3.80 6.56
CA ILE A 237 -5.09 -3.86 7.39
C ILE A 237 -6.01 -4.93 6.87
N THR A 238 -6.48 -5.79 7.78
CA THR A 238 -7.49 -6.81 7.47
C THR A 238 -8.79 -6.46 8.16
N TYR A 239 -9.85 -6.33 7.41
CA TYR A 239 -11.19 -6.03 7.91
C TYR A 239 -12.24 -6.98 7.35
N LEU A 240 -13.39 -7.03 8.02
CA LEU A 240 -14.54 -7.81 7.59
C LEU A 240 -15.53 -6.91 6.83
N TYR A 241 -16.03 -7.45 5.75
CA TYR A 241 -17.09 -6.86 4.96
C TYR A 241 -18.01 -8.00 4.46
N GLU A 242 -19.31 -7.91 4.75
CA GLU A 242 -20.29 -8.97 4.40
C GLU A 242 -19.82 -10.38 4.85
N ASN A 243 -19.18 -10.49 6.03
CA ASN A 243 -18.57 -11.71 6.60
C ASN A 243 -17.37 -12.29 5.84
N GLU A 244 -16.84 -11.56 4.86
CA GLU A 244 -15.59 -11.92 4.17
C GLU A 244 -14.43 -11.07 4.65
N LYS A 245 -13.23 -11.65 4.70
CA LYS A 245 -12.00 -10.95 5.05
C LYS A 245 -11.42 -10.27 3.83
N TYR A 246 -11.08 -9.00 3.99
CA TYR A 246 -10.37 -8.21 3.00
C TYR A 246 -9.08 -7.67 3.61
N THR A 247 -7.98 -7.79 2.90
CA THR A 247 -6.70 -7.23 3.31
C THR A 247 -6.27 -6.17 2.30
N GLU A 248 -5.91 -4.99 2.82
CA GLU A 248 -5.43 -3.87 2.03
C GLU A 248 -4.03 -3.46 2.50
N GLU A 249 -3.19 -3.11 1.54
CA GLU A 249 -1.86 -2.55 1.82
C GLU A 249 -1.91 -1.02 1.88
N PHE A 250 -1.13 -0.46 2.79
CA PHE A 250 -0.88 0.97 2.87
C PHE A 250 0.59 1.25 3.18
N PHE A 251 1.04 2.48 2.96
CA PHE A 251 2.44 2.88 3.15
C PHE A 251 2.51 4.11 4.02
N LEU A 252 3.49 4.14 4.93
CA LEU A 252 3.71 5.20 5.89
C LEU A 252 5.05 5.88 5.60
N GLU A 253 5.04 7.21 5.71
CA GLU A 253 6.23 8.05 5.58
C GLU A 253 6.81 8.36 6.96
N PRO A 254 8.13 8.64 7.08
CA PRO A 254 8.71 9.11 8.32
C PRO A 254 8.05 10.38 8.83
N GLY A 255 7.85 10.44 10.13
CA GLY A 255 7.30 11.62 10.80
C GLY A 255 7.01 11.37 12.27
N GLU A 256 6.77 12.45 12.98
CA GLU A 256 6.39 12.45 14.38
C GLU A 256 4.88 12.78 14.48
N LYS A 257 4.13 11.89 15.11
CA LYS A 257 2.68 11.99 15.29
C LYS A 257 1.92 12.30 14.01
N VAL A 258 2.09 11.44 13.02
CA VAL A 258 1.46 11.55 11.71
C VAL A 258 0.15 10.79 11.70
N ASP A 259 -0.90 11.39 11.16
CA ASP A 259 -2.17 10.73 10.88
C ASP A 259 -2.20 10.26 9.41
N PHE A 260 -2.17 8.96 9.21
CA PHE A 260 -2.48 8.35 7.92
C PHE A 260 -3.97 8.02 7.87
N VAL A 261 -4.69 8.52 6.89
CA VAL A 261 -6.12 8.26 6.68
C VAL A 261 -6.32 7.53 5.37
N SER A 262 -7.16 6.50 5.37
CA SER A 262 -7.54 5.79 4.15
C SER A 262 -9.01 5.38 4.13
N LEU A 263 -9.62 5.53 2.97
CA LEU A 263 -10.89 4.90 2.66
C LEU A 263 -10.68 3.39 2.50
N CYS A 264 -11.66 2.59 2.92
CA CYS A 264 -11.72 1.18 2.55
C CYS A 264 -12.06 1.01 1.06
N ASP A 265 -11.61 -0.06 0.43
CA ASP A 265 -11.91 -0.35 -0.99
C ASP A 265 -13.41 -0.40 -1.32
N SER A 266 -14.23 -0.69 -0.33
CA SER A 266 -15.68 -0.74 -0.43
C SER A 266 -16.37 0.63 -0.39
N ALA A 267 -15.67 1.68 0.10
CA ALA A 267 -16.27 3.00 0.40
C ALA A 267 -16.94 3.65 -0.81
N LEU A 268 -16.26 3.67 -1.97
CA LEU A 268 -16.80 4.24 -3.21
C LEU A 268 -17.96 3.42 -3.81
N LYS A 269 -18.22 2.24 -3.29
CA LYS A 269 -19.38 1.41 -3.65
C LYS A 269 -20.56 1.63 -2.71
N GLY A 270 -20.46 2.60 -1.80
CA GLY A 270 -21.45 2.88 -0.77
C GLY A 270 -21.57 1.79 0.28
N LYS A 271 -20.48 1.05 0.52
CA LYS A 271 -20.44 -0.10 1.43
C LYS A 271 -19.63 0.24 2.68
N THR A 272 -20.04 -0.32 3.79
CA THR A 272 -19.37 -0.18 5.08
C THR A 272 -18.75 -1.51 5.52
N CYS A 273 -17.68 -1.44 6.31
CA CYS A 273 -17.02 -2.58 6.91
C CYS A 273 -17.54 -2.79 8.33
N ASP A 274 -17.47 -4.03 8.82
CA ASP A 274 -18.05 -4.41 10.11
C ASP A 274 -17.03 -4.36 11.26
N SER A 275 -15.78 -4.78 10.99
CA SER A 275 -14.73 -4.87 12.00
C SER A 275 -13.34 -4.92 11.39
N ILE A 276 -12.33 -4.49 12.17
CA ILE A 276 -10.92 -4.76 11.88
C ILE A 276 -10.53 -6.05 12.59
N SER A 277 -9.86 -6.96 11.90
CA SER A 277 -9.32 -8.18 12.50
C SER A 277 -7.82 -8.09 12.80
N SER A 278 -7.05 -7.36 11.99
CA SER A 278 -5.64 -7.14 12.26
C SER A 278 -5.09 -5.94 11.50
N VAL A 279 -4.01 -5.38 12.05
CA VAL A 279 -3.12 -4.45 11.35
C VAL A 279 -1.69 -4.99 11.49
N ARG A 280 -1.00 -5.14 10.37
CA ARG A 280 0.40 -5.53 10.30
C ARG A 280 1.24 -4.35 9.85
N ILE A 281 2.34 -4.07 10.54
CA ILE A 281 3.32 -3.04 10.17
C ILE A 281 4.66 -3.72 9.93
N SER A 282 5.33 -3.35 8.86
CA SER A 282 6.60 -3.94 8.45
C SER A 282 7.55 -2.85 7.94
N ALA A 283 8.84 -3.01 8.20
CA ALA A 283 9.86 -2.16 7.60
C ALA A 283 10.00 -2.44 6.10
N ILE A 284 10.18 -1.40 5.29
CA ILE A 284 10.40 -1.54 3.84
C ILE A 284 11.89 -1.62 3.52
N LYS A 285 12.73 -0.93 4.27
CA LYS A 285 14.19 -0.95 4.09
C LYS A 285 14.84 -1.84 5.13
N SER A 286 15.96 -2.47 4.75
CA SER A 286 16.83 -3.11 5.73
C SER A 286 17.46 -2.06 6.64
N GLY A 287 17.54 -2.34 7.92
CA GLY A 287 18.09 -1.47 8.95
C GLY A 287 17.18 -1.39 10.17
N GLU A 288 17.61 -0.63 11.15
CA GLU A 288 16.82 -0.35 12.35
C GLU A 288 15.75 0.69 12.02
N ALA A 289 14.53 0.46 12.50
CA ALA A 289 13.42 1.39 12.40
C ALA A 289 12.75 1.49 13.77
N SER A 290 12.46 2.71 14.22
CA SER A 290 11.59 2.93 15.37
C SER A 290 10.16 3.13 14.88
N PHE A 291 9.22 2.51 15.57
CA PHE A 291 7.80 2.67 15.28
C PHE A 291 7.00 2.77 16.57
N ILE A 292 6.21 3.83 16.67
CA ILE A 292 5.26 4.04 17.75
C ILE A 292 3.88 4.11 17.12
N LEU A 293 3.01 3.18 17.48
CA LEU A 293 1.60 3.24 17.12
C LEU A 293 0.86 3.97 18.24
N GLU A 294 0.31 5.15 17.93
CA GLU A 294 -0.41 5.95 18.92
C GLU A 294 -1.90 5.64 18.93
N ASP A 295 -2.52 5.46 17.76
CA ASP A 295 -3.95 5.15 17.66
C ASP A 295 -4.30 4.48 16.31
N ILE A 296 -5.36 3.66 16.34
CA ILE A 296 -6.07 3.20 15.16
C ILE A 296 -7.54 3.55 15.36
N ALA A 297 -8.08 4.39 14.50
CA ALA A 297 -9.48 4.77 14.54
C ALA A 297 -10.21 4.38 13.25
N VAL A 298 -11.50 4.16 13.37
CA VAL A 298 -12.39 3.90 12.24
C VAL A 298 -13.53 4.92 12.22
N SER A 299 -13.98 5.29 11.03
CA SER A 299 -15.06 6.25 10.87
C SER A 299 -15.97 5.92 9.69
N ALA A 300 -17.24 6.31 9.81
CA ALA A 300 -18.17 6.37 8.70
C ALA A 300 -18.10 7.77 8.10
N ARG A 301 -17.34 7.93 7.01
CA ARG A 301 -17.26 9.21 6.29
C ARG A 301 -18.41 9.37 5.33
N GLU A 302 -18.90 10.61 5.22
CA GLU A 302 -19.82 10.96 4.16
C GLU A 302 -19.10 10.94 2.80
N MET A 303 -19.62 10.13 1.89
CA MET A 303 -19.08 9.98 0.55
C MET A 303 -19.86 10.85 -0.43
N PRO A 304 -19.22 11.42 -1.47
CA PRO A 304 -19.92 12.10 -2.53
C PRO A 304 -21.00 11.20 -3.15
N THR A 305 -22.19 11.75 -3.36
CA THR A 305 -23.30 11.00 -3.98
C THR A 305 -23.06 10.73 -5.47
N GLU A 306 -22.28 11.61 -6.12
CA GLU A 306 -21.92 11.52 -7.53
C GLU A 306 -20.46 11.08 -7.68
N ASP A 307 -20.17 10.31 -8.71
CA ASP A 307 -18.80 9.84 -9.01
C ASP A 307 -17.85 11.01 -9.39
N VAL A 308 -18.39 12.06 -9.98
CA VAL A 308 -17.63 13.27 -10.32
C VAL A 308 -17.97 14.39 -9.35
N VAL A 309 -16.98 14.81 -8.59
CA VAL A 309 -17.10 15.99 -7.70
C VAL A 309 -16.68 17.23 -8.47
N TYR A 310 -17.54 18.22 -8.48
CA TYR A 310 -17.28 19.49 -9.16
C TYR A 310 -16.83 20.58 -8.20
N ILE A 311 -15.79 21.31 -8.60
CA ILE A 311 -15.41 22.60 -8.01
C ILE A 311 -15.62 23.71 -9.05
N THR A 312 -15.96 24.92 -8.60
CA THR A 312 -16.28 26.05 -9.50
C THR A 312 -16.02 27.40 -8.83
N ASP A 313 -15.68 28.40 -9.62
CA ASP A 313 -15.63 29.82 -9.22
C ASP A 313 -16.58 30.70 -10.02
N GLY A 314 -17.42 30.09 -10.86
CA GLY A 314 -18.33 30.77 -11.78
C GLY A 314 -17.75 31.04 -13.16
N LYS A 315 -16.42 30.95 -13.35
CA LYS A 315 -15.75 30.89 -14.65
C LYS A 315 -15.49 29.47 -15.08
N TYR A 316 -14.87 28.68 -14.22
CA TYR A 316 -14.56 27.27 -14.49
C TYR A 316 -15.47 26.34 -13.70
N LYS A 317 -15.76 25.21 -14.31
CA LYS A 317 -16.29 24.03 -13.64
C LYS A 317 -15.36 22.87 -13.93
N LEU A 318 -14.67 22.39 -12.88
CA LEU A 318 -13.72 21.28 -12.95
C LEU A 318 -14.32 20.07 -12.27
N GLY A 319 -14.33 18.91 -12.94
CA GLY A 319 -14.85 17.66 -12.42
C GLY A 319 -13.74 16.66 -12.12
N VAL A 320 -13.68 16.24 -10.86
CA VAL A 320 -12.71 15.25 -10.33
C VAL A 320 -13.43 13.92 -10.18
N LYS A 321 -12.96 12.88 -10.88
CA LYS A 321 -13.61 11.56 -10.90
C LYS A 321 -13.08 10.68 -9.80
N MET A 322 -13.87 10.54 -8.75
CA MET A 322 -13.46 9.90 -7.50
C MET A 322 -13.10 8.41 -7.68
N THR A 323 -13.89 7.67 -8.47
CA THR A 323 -13.62 6.25 -8.75
C THR A 323 -12.44 6.00 -9.68
N TRP A 324 -11.86 7.06 -10.29
CA TRP A 324 -10.68 6.98 -11.16
C TRP A 324 -9.50 7.70 -10.50
N GLY A 325 -9.23 7.35 -9.24
CA GLY A 325 -8.11 7.89 -8.46
C GLY A 325 -8.12 9.41 -8.30
N GLY A 326 -9.26 10.08 -8.48
CA GLY A 326 -9.36 11.54 -8.40
C GLY A 326 -8.72 12.28 -9.58
N GLY A 327 -8.57 11.64 -10.75
CA GLY A 327 -8.15 12.32 -11.97
C GLY A 327 -9.24 13.26 -12.51
N VAL A 328 -8.84 14.29 -13.27
CA VAL A 328 -9.79 15.26 -13.83
C VAL A 328 -10.40 14.71 -15.10
N SER A 329 -11.73 14.57 -15.10
CA SER A 329 -12.52 14.06 -16.23
C SER A 329 -13.39 15.12 -16.90
N TYR A 330 -13.52 16.29 -16.30
CA TYR A 330 -14.40 17.35 -16.79
C TYR A 330 -13.77 18.72 -16.60
N LEU A 331 -13.83 19.51 -17.64
CA LEU A 331 -13.46 20.94 -17.64
C LEU A 331 -14.40 21.70 -18.54
N GLU A 332 -15.10 22.68 -17.99
CA GLU A 332 -15.99 23.60 -18.71
C GLU A 332 -15.60 25.04 -18.40
N ASP A 333 -15.62 25.88 -19.43
CA ASP A 333 -15.56 27.32 -19.30
C ASP A 333 -16.99 27.87 -19.33
N LEU A 334 -17.47 28.36 -18.19
CA LEU A 334 -18.84 28.86 -18.01
C LEU A 334 -19.02 30.30 -18.53
N ALA A 335 -17.90 31.00 -18.78
CA ALA A 335 -17.96 32.42 -19.18
C ALA A 335 -17.93 32.60 -20.72
N ASP A 336 -17.07 31.83 -21.40
CA ASP A 336 -16.77 32.02 -22.83
C ASP A 336 -16.94 30.73 -23.63
N GLY A 337 -17.42 29.66 -23.01
CA GLY A 337 -17.58 28.35 -23.64
C GLY A 337 -18.63 28.36 -24.76
N ASP A 338 -18.43 27.47 -25.73
CA ASP A 338 -19.47 27.12 -26.70
C ASP A 338 -20.51 26.22 -26.00
N ASP A 339 -21.74 26.70 -25.84
CA ASP A 339 -22.85 25.97 -25.18
C ASP A 339 -23.08 24.57 -25.78
N SER A 340 -22.57 24.30 -26.99
CA SER A 340 -22.62 22.99 -27.63
C SER A 340 -21.52 22.02 -27.16
N ILE A 341 -20.50 22.51 -26.40
CA ILE A 341 -19.36 21.74 -25.93
C ILE A 341 -19.13 22.04 -24.45
N SER A 342 -19.80 21.31 -23.58
CA SER A 342 -19.67 21.50 -22.14
C SER A 342 -18.34 20.95 -21.59
N ASN A 343 -17.87 19.80 -22.07
CA ASN A 343 -16.62 19.19 -21.59
C ASN A 343 -15.49 19.31 -22.64
N LEU A 344 -14.44 20.04 -22.30
CA LEU A 344 -13.25 20.20 -23.14
C LEU A 344 -12.28 19.00 -23.07
N LEU A 345 -12.52 18.05 -22.14
CA LEU A 345 -11.67 16.89 -21.94
C LEU A 345 -12.28 15.65 -22.60
N ASN A 346 -11.40 14.71 -22.97
CA ASN A 346 -11.81 13.39 -23.38
C ASN A 346 -11.70 12.44 -22.17
N ASP A 347 -12.82 11.97 -21.65
CA ASP A 347 -12.93 11.09 -20.48
C ASP A 347 -13.38 9.67 -20.86
N HIS A 348 -13.01 9.23 -22.05
CA HIS A 348 -13.48 7.97 -22.63
C HIS A 348 -13.09 6.72 -21.81
N ASP A 349 -11.90 6.72 -21.21
CA ASP A 349 -11.40 5.62 -20.38
C ASP A 349 -10.46 6.11 -19.26
N THR A 350 -10.02 5.21 -18.38
CA THR A 350 -9.15 5.50 -17.23
C THR A 350 -7.78 6.09 -17.61
N GLY A 351 -7.34 5.91 -18.84
CA GLY A 351 -6.11 6.49 -19.35
C GLY A 351 -6.26 7.92 -19.88
N ARG A 352 -7.50 8.40 -20.13
CA ARG A 352 -7.76 9.67 -20.81
C ARG A 352 -8.34 10.72 -19.88
N LEU A 353 -7.52 11.17 -18.96
CA LEU A 353 -7.83 12.20 -17.97
C LEU A 353 -6.75 13.29 -18.03
N ILE A 354 -6.92 14.37 -17.28
CA ILE A 354 -5.76 15.10 -16.79
C ILE A 354 -5.32 14.39 -15.52
N GLN A 355 -4.13 13.80 -15.54
CA GLN A 355 -3.71 12.87 -14.49
C GLN A 355 -2.18 12.75 -14.39
N GLN A 356 -1.73 12.30 -13.24
CA GLN A 356 -0.33 11.90 -13.04
C GLN A 356 -0.04 10.57 -13.72
N SER A 357 1.13 10.48 -14.38
CA SER A 357 1.63 9.27 -15.02
C SER A 357 3.16 9.30 -15.02
N TYR A 358 3.79 8.27 -14.49
CA TYR A 358 5.24 8.24 -14.36
C TYR A 358 5.84 6.95 -14.92
N TYR A 359 7.12 7.02 -15.28
CA TYR A 359 7.85 5.92 -15.91
C TYR A 359 9.11 5.58 -15.11
N GLY A 360 9.21 4.35 -14.70
CA GLY A 360 10.29 3.84 -13.86
C GLY A 360 11.17 2.82 -14.54
N THR A 361 11.57 1.81 -13.79
CA THR A 361 12.42 0.70 -14.25
C THR A 361 11.65 -0.30 -15.12
N ASP A 362 12.37 -0.96 -16.01
CA ASP A 362 11.90 -2.14 -16.77
C ASP A 362 12.68 -3.41 -16.41
N SER A 363 13.48 -3.34 -15.34
CA SER A 363 14.42 -4.39 -14.97
C SER A 363 14.11 -4.94 -13.58
N ALA A 364 14.60 -6.16 -13.32
CA ALA A 364 14.47 -6.80 -12.01
C ALA A 364 14.89 -5.86 -10.87
N PRO A 365 14.18 -5.92 -9.75
CA PRO A 365 13.16 -6.92 -9.39
C PRO A 365 11.75 -6.65 -9.96
N TYR A 366 11.51 -5.49 -10.58
CA TYR A 366 10.27 -5.25 -11.31
C TYR A 366 10.15 -6.23 -12.48
N LYS A 367 8.94 -6.76 -12.70
CA LYS A 367 8.63 -7.67 -13.82
C LYS A 367 7.77 -6.94 -14.84
N PRO A 368 8.32 -6.53 -15.98
CA PRO A 368 7.56 -5.85 -17.02
C PRO A 368 6.41 -6.71 -17.57
N ALA A 369 5.29 -6.07 -17.89
CA ALA A 369 4.18 -6.70 -18.59
C ALA A 369 4.04 -6.15 -20.01
N LYS A 370 3.23 -6.79 -20.86
CA LYS A 370 3.02 -6.35 -22.22
C LYS A 370 2.04 -5.17 -22.30
N TYR A 371 2.41 -4.17 -23.10
CA TYR A 371 1.50 -3.17 -23.64
C TYR A 371 1.67 -3.10 -25.17
N GLY A 372 0.65 -3.48 -25.90
CA GLY A 372 0.77 -3.72 -27.34
C GLY A 372 1.80 -4.84 -27.62
N ASP A 373 2.76 -4.56 -28.48
CA ASP A 373 3.83 -5.50 -28.85
C ASP A 373 5.09 -5.37 -27.98
N ASN A 374 5.14 -4.40 -27.06
CA ASN A 374 6.32 -4.08 -26.25
C ASN A 374 6.17 -4.53 -24.81
N MET A 375 7.31 -4.85 -24.17
CA MET A 375 7.39 -4.93 -22.70
C MET A 375 7.40 -3.52 -22.14
N TRP A 376 6.55 -3.26 -21.14
CA TRP A 376 6.33 -1.94 -20.56
C TRP A 376 6.99 -1.81 -19.20
N CYS A 377 7.57 -0.65 -18.93
CA CYS A 377 8.23 -0.37 -17.65
C CYS A 377 7.21 -0.17 -16.52
N TYR A 378 7.68 -0.08 -15.30
CA TYR A 378 6.91 0.38 -14.13
C TYR A 378 6.28 1.73 -14.47
N ASN A 379 4.97 1.79 -14.46
CA ASN A 379 4.22 2.96 -14.91
C ASN A 379 2.96 3.16 -14.04
N PRO A 380 3.11 3.74 -12.84
CA PRO A 380 1.95 4.13 -12.05
C PRO A 380 1.15 5.21 -12.76
N VAL A 381 -0.17 4.98 -12.92
CA VAL A 381 -1.13 5.87 -13.57
C VAL A 381 -2.31 6.13 -12.64
N GLN A 382 -2.64 7.40 -12.44
CA GLN A 382 -3.64 7.84 -11.47
C GLN A 382 -5.03 7.25 -11.73
N GLY A 383 -5.51 7.24 -12.96
CA GLY A 383 -6.88 6.80 -13.29
C GLY A 383 -7.07 5.29 -13.24
N GLY A 384 -6.02 4.53 -13.57
CA GLY A 384 -6.07 3.08 -13.61
C GLY A 384 -5.20 2.45 -14.69
N ASP A 385 -5.46 1.19 -15.04
CA ASP A 385 -4.68 0.40 -15.98
C ASP A 385 -5.31 0.31 -17.39
N GLN A 386 -4.55 -0.24 -18.34
CA GLN A 386 -5.00 -0.46 -19.73
C GLN A 386 -6.17 -1.45 -19.88
N HIS A 387 -6.49 -2.19 -18.82
CA HIS A 387 -7.58 -3.17 -18.80
C HIS A 387 -8.89 -2.59 -18.25
N GLY A 388 -8.90 -1.28 -17.92
CA GLY A 388 -10.06 -0.58 -17.38
C GLY A 388 -10.27 -0.75 -15.88
N ASN A 389 -9.31 -1.34 -15.15
CA ASN A 389 -9.33 -1.35 -13.70
C ASN A 389 -9.00 0.04 -13.17
N ARG A 390 -9.49 0.36 -11.99
CA ARG A 390 -9.46 1.71 -11.41
C ARG A 390 -8.50 1.77 -10.23
N SER A 391 -7.76 2.86 -10.14
CA SER A 391 -6.90 3.15 -8.99
C SER A 391 -7.72 3.38 -7.72
N LYS A 392 -7.16 3.04 -6.58
CA LYS A 392 -7.81 3.23 -5.28
C LYS A 392 -7.77 4.70 -4.87
N LEU A 393 -8.93 5.30 -4.62
CA LEU A 393 -8.97 6.56 -3.88
C LEU A 393 -8.66 6.27 -2.40
N VAL A 394 -7.58 6.85 -1.89
CA VAL A 394 -7.14 6.68 -0.51
C VAL A 394 -7.81 7.68 0.40
N ASP A 395 -7.79 8.96 0.03
CA ASP A 395 -8.39 10.03 0.83
C ASP A 395 -8.76 11.22 -0.06
N PHE A 396 -9.62 12.10 0.45
CA PHE A 396 -9.99 13.35 -0.22
C PHE A 396 -10.46 14.40 0.78
N LYS A 397 -10.30 15.68 0.39
CA LYS A 397 -10.83 16.82 1.14
C LYS A 397 -11.38 17.84 0.16
N ILE A 398 -12.61 18.25 0.35
CA ILE A 398 -13.26 19.30 -0.45
C ILE A 398 -13.29 20.56 0.41
N ALA A 399 -12.79 21.68 -0.13
CA ALA A 399 -12.85 22.95 0.57
C ALA A 399 -14.29 23.45 0.70
N GLU A 400 -14.61 24.09 1.82
CA GLU A 400 -15.97 24.59 2.11
C GLU A 400 -16.46 25.62 1.09
N ASP A 401 -15.55 26.37 0.49
CA ASP A 401 -15.86 27.37 -0.54
C ASP A 401 -16.12 26.76 -1.93
N GLY A 402 -15.96 25.45 -2.09
CA GLY A 402 -16.17 24.72 -3.33
C GLY A 402 -15.17 25.04 -4.45
N LYS A 403 -14.04 25.69 -4.15
CA LYS A 403 -13.03 26.10 -5.15
C LYS A 403 -11.77 25.24 -5.15
N SER A 404 -11.63 24.34 -4.18
CA SER A 404 -10.48 23.46 -4.09
C SER A 404 -10.90 22.06 -3.65
N ILE A 405 -10.18 21.07 -4.18
CA ILE A 405 -10.26 19.68 -3.74
C ILE A 405 -8.87 19.07 -3.73
N TRP A 406 -8.53 18.44 -2.62
CA TRP A 406 -7.37 17.57 -2.51
C TRP A 406 -7.79 16.10 -2.59
N VAL A 407 -7.03 15.30 -3.33
CA VAL A 407 -7.23 13.85 -3.45
C VAL A 407 -5.90 13.13 -3.29
N LYS A 408 -5.95 11.95 -2.71
CA LYS A 408 -4.84 11.00 -2.62
C LYS A 408 -5.29 9.66 -3.16
N CYS A 409 -4.51 9.06 -4.06
CA CYS A 409 -4.79 7.74 -4.58
C CYS A 409 -3.57 6.81 -4.52
N GLN A 410 -3.85 5.51 -4.52
CA GLN A 410 -2.86 4.47 -4.79
C GLN A 410 -3.08 4.02 -6.24
N PRO A 411 -2.15 4.37 -7.16
CA PRO A 411 -2.32 4.14 -8.58
C PRO A 411 -2.13 2.67 -8.96
N LEU A 412 -2.61 2.34 -10.17
CA LEU A 412 -2.32 1.05 -10.80
C LEU A 412 -1.12 1.18 -11.76
N ASP A 413 -0.40 0.08 -11.92
CA ASP A 413 0.59 -0.06 -13.00
C ASP A 413 -0.13 -0.22 -14.33
N TRP A 414 0.17 0.65 -15.29
CA TRP A 414 -0.57 0.75 -16.55
C TRP A 414 -0.64 -0.58 -17.32
N ALA A 415 0.46 -1.30 -17.42
CA ALA A 415 0.54 -2.53 -18.21
C ALA A 415 0.12 -3.79 -17.44
N GLN A 416 0.12 -3.74 -16.11
CA GLN A 416 -0.24 -4.85 -15.23
C GLN A 416 -1.76 -4.88 -14.99
N LYS A 417 -2.34 -6.07 -14.98
CA LYS A 417 -3.77 -6.17 -14.74
C LYS A 417 -4.10 -6.03 -13.26
N ASN A 418 -4.80 -4.95 -12.89
CA ASN A 418 -5.27 -4.66 -11.53
C ASN A 418 -4.14 -4.70 -10.47
N MET A 419 -2.93 -4.32 -10.86
CA MET A 419 -1.77 -4.29 -9.96
C MET A 419 -1.60 -2.89 -9.36
N ARG A 420 -1.88 -2.76 -8.06
CA ARG A 420 -1.56 -1.55 -7.31
C ARG A 420 -0.05 -1.38 -7.21
N THR A 421 0.41 -0.18 -7.47
CA THR A 421 1.81 0.15 -7.23
C THR A 421 2.01 0.55 -5.77
N PRO A 422 3.16 0.23 -5.18
CA PRO A 422 3.49 0.69 -3.82
C PRO A 422 3.86 2.19 -3.86
N SER A 423 2.88 3.03 -4.16
CA SER A 423 3.09 4.47 -4.33
C SER A 423 1.81 5.25 -4.04
N TYR A 424 1.95 6.55 -3.77
CA TYR A 424 0.83 7.46 -3.71
C TYR A 424 0.98 8.60 -4.69
N MET A 425 -0.15 9.04 -5.23
CA MET A 425 -0.32 10.28 -5.97
C MET A 425 -1.29 11.18 -5.22
N GLU A 426 -0.87 12.42 -4.98
CA GLU A 426 -1.70 13.46 -4.38
C GLU A 426 -1.85 14.61 -5.36
N ASN A 427 -3.06 15.16 -5.46
CA ASN A 427 -3.38 16.31 -6.28
C ASN A 427 -4.19 17.30 -5.48
N THR A 428 -3.78 18.56 -5.48
CA THR A 428 -4.63 19.67 -5.03
C THR A 428 -5.04 20.47 -6.24
N TYR A 429 -6.32 20.44 -6.58
CA TYR A 429 -6.91 21.23 -7.64
C TYR A 429 -7.52 22.48 -7.01
N THR A 430 -7.10 23.66 -7.48
CA THR A 430 -7.60 24.95 -6.97
C THR A 430 -7.95 25.87 -8.13
N ILE A 431 -9.15 26.43 -8.11
CA ILE A 431 -9.56 27.46 -9.07
C ILE A 431 -9.30 28.81 -8.44
N GLU A 432 -8.36 29.56 -9.01
CA GLU A 432 -7.92 30.84 -8.47
C GLU A 432 -7.45 31.79 -9.57
N GLY A 433 -7.88 33.07 -9.48
CA GLY A 433 -7.32 34.17 -10.26
C GLY A 433 -7.45 34.08 -11.78
N GLY A 434 -8.39 33.30 -12.31
CA GLY A 434 -8.63 33.13 -13.74
C GLY A 434 -7.95 31.90 -14.36
N CYS A 435 -7.34 31.04 -13.54
CA CYS A 435 -6.80 29.75 -13.93
C CYS A 435 -7.11 28.65 -12.91
N ILE A 436 -6.83 27.42 -13.28
CA ILE A 436 -6.83 26.27 -12.41
C ILE A 436 -5.39 25.93 -12.11
N LYS A 437 -4.99 26.02 -10.84
CA LYS A 437 -3.69 25.55 -10.36
C LYS A 437 -3.82 24.12 -9.87
N VAL A 438 -2.86 23.29 -10.22
CA VAL A 438 -2.77 21.90 -9.73
C VAL A 438 -1.40 21.67 -9.11
N ASP A 439 -1.40 21.33 -7.83
CA ASP A 439 -0.20 20.91 -7.12
C ASP A 439 -0.20 19.39 -7.01
N ASN A 440 0.85 18.75 -7.52
CA ASN A 440 1.02 17.32 -7.56
C ASN A 440 2.14 16.86 -6.64
N ARG A 441 1.92 15.72 -6.00
CA ARG A 441 2.92 15.00 -5.23
C ARG A 441 2.85 13.53 -5.57
N PHE A 442 4.00 12.93 -5.88
CA PHE A 442 4.16 11.50 -6.09
C PHE A 442 5.23 10.96 -5.15
N ILE A 443 4.97 9.85 -4.49
CA ILE A 443 5.96 9.12 -3.71
C ILE A 443 5.88 7.63 -4.01
N ASP A 444 7.05 7.03 -4.26
CA ASP A 444 7.22 5.61 -4.53
C ASP A 444 7.87 4.89 -3.35
N PHE A 445 7.26 3.80 -2.89
CA PHE A 445 7.73 2.95 -1.81
C PHE A 445 8.27 1.60 -2.32
N SER A 446 8.39 1.40 -3.63
CA SER A 446 8.81 0.12 -4.21
C SER A 446 10.24 -0.29 -3.85
N GLY A 447 11.09 0.68 -3.50
CA GLY A 447 12.52 0.46 -3.34
C GLY A 447 13.26 0.17 -4.66
N TYR A 448 12.59 0.29 -5.81
CA TYR A 448 13.20 0.07 -7.12
C TYR A 448 14.29 1.08 -7.44
N THR A 449 15.30 0.63 -8.18
CA THR A 449 16.23 1.52 -8.84
C THR A 449 15.67 1.89 -10.20
N HIS A 450 15.05 3.08 -10.28
CA HIS A 450 14.49 3.56 -11.53
C HIS A 450 15.57 4.05 -12.49
N ARG A 451 15.20 4.18 -13.76
CA ARG A 451 16.02 4.79 -14.82
C ARG A 451 15.61 6.23 -15.07
N ASN A 452 16.44 6.98 -15.79
CA ASN A 452 16.00 8.24 -16.38
C ASN A 452 14.93 7.95 -17.43
N ALA A 453 13.79 8.63 -17.30
CA ALA A 453 12.68 8.53 -18.24
C ALA A 453 12.01 9.90 -18.39
N HIS A 454 11.27 10.07 -19.46
CA HIS A 454 10.38 11.22 -19.61
C HIS A 454 9.17 11.01 -18.70
N GLN A 455 8.97 11.95 -17.77
CA GLN A 455 7.84 11.96 -16.86
C GLN A 455 6.76 12.89 -17.38
N GLU A 456 5.51 12.46 -17.38
CA GLU A 456 4.36 13.25 -17.85
C GLU A 456 3.88 14.22 -16.75
N LEU A 457 3.81 15.52 -17.08
CA LEU A 457 3.60 16.59 -16.10
C LEU A 457 2.50 17.59 -16.52
N PRO A 458 1.23 17.19 -16.62
CA PRO A 458 0.62 15.87 -16.53
C PRO A 458 0.44 15.19 -17.91
N ALA A 459 -0.12 13.96 -17.91
CA ALA A 459 -0.85 13.44 -19.06
C ALA A 459 -2.13 14.28 -19.24
N PHE A 460 -2.38 14.81 -20.43
CA PHE A 460 -3.43 15.77 -20.68
C PHE A 460 -4.20 15.42 -21.95
N TYR A 461 -5.47 15.04 -21.80
CA TYR A 461 -6.31 14.59 -22.89
C TYR A 461 -7.49 15.53 -23.12
N THR A 462 -7.63 16.01 -24.36
CA THR A 462 -8.73 16.88 -24.76
C THR A 462 -9.57 16.27 -25.88
N ILE A 463 -10.73 16.83 -26.11
CA ILE A 463 -11.59 16.46 -27.23
C ILE A 463 -10.91 16.72 -28.57
N SER A 464 -11.14 15.83 -29.53
CA SER A 464 -10.50 15.91 -30.86
C SER A 464 -10.95 17.11 -31.72
N TYR A 465 -12.00 17.82 -31.30
CA TYR A 465 -12.45 19.06 -31.95
C TYR A 465 -11.42 20.19 -31.87
N LEU A 466 -10.60 20.22 -30.81
CA LEU A 466 -9.51 21.18 -30.64
C LEU A 466 -8.31 20.73 -31.51
N SER A 467 -8.35 20.96 -32.82
CA SER A 467 -7.49 20.30 -33.80
C SER A 467 -6.10 20.92 -33.97
N ASP A 468 -5.93 22.16 -33.57
CA ASP A 468 -4.69 22.92 -33.75
C ASP A 468 -3.86 22.86 -32.46
N PHE A 469 -2.57 22.50 -32.60
CA PHE A 469 -1.63 22.49 -31.50
C PHE A 469 -0.72 23.72 -31.52
N VAL A 470 -0.71 24.47 -30.42
CA VAL A 470 0.00 25.76 -30.29
C VAL A 470 1.01 25.69 -29.16
N PHE A 471 2.24 26.16 -29.38
CA PHE A 471 3.27 26.28 -28.37
C PHE A 471 4.32 27.34 -28.76
N TYR A 472 5.14 27.76 -27.79
CA TYR A 472 6.25 28.65 -28.07
C TYR A 472 7.56 27.86 -28.26
N ASN A 473 8.32 28.19 -29.30
CA ASN A 473 9.62 27.56 -29.58
C ASN A 473 10.68 28.57 -30.04
N GLY A 474 10.55 29.81 -29.60
CA GLY A 474 11.48 30.90 -29.86
C GLY A 474 12.64 31.00 -28.88
N SER A 475 13.39 32.10 -28.94
CA SER A 475 14.56 32.36 -28.12
C SER A 475 14.33 33.41 -27.02
N ASN A 476 13.25 34.18 -27.10
CA ASN A 476 12.92 35.24 -26.14
C ASN A 476 11.59 34.94 -25.42
N ALA A 477 11.62 34.00 -24.47
CA ALA A 477 10.45 33.60 -23.73
C ALA A 477 9.73 34.81 -23.08
N TRP A 478 8.40 34.81 -23.14
CA TRP A 478 7.54 35.82 -22.52
C TRP A 478 7.74 37.26 -23.08
N LYS A 479 8.12 37.38 -24.38
CA LYS A 479 8.36 38.64 -25.08
C LYS A 479 7.51 38.80 -26.32
N ASP A 480 6.34 38.18 -26.39
CA ASP A 480 5.35 38.26 -27.44
C ASP A 480 5.86 37.87 -28.86
N GLU A 481 6.95 37.09 -28.92
CA GLU A 481 7.37 36.47 -30.17
C GLU A 481 6.28 35.54 -30.72
N ALA A 482 6.33 35.33 -32.04
CA ALA A 482 5.38 34.48 -32.74
C ALA A 482 5.38 33.04 -32.21
N LEU A 483 4.18 32.49 -32.08
CA LEU A 483 3.95 31.12 -31.65
C LEU A 483 4.13 30.14 -32.81
N THR A 484 4.46 28.92 -32.48
CA THR A 484 4.42 27.80 -33.43
C THR A 484 3.02 27.20 -33.38
N VAL A 485 2.36 27.16 -34.56
CA VAL A 485 1.04 26.59 -34.71
C VAL A 485 1.11 25.38 -35.64
N LYS A 486 0.69 24.22 -35.16
CA LYS A 486 0.51 23.00 -35.95
C LYS A 486 -0.98 22.85 -36.26
N LYS A 487 -1.42 23.39 -37.38
CA LYS A 487 -2.82 23.34 -37.78
C LYS A 487 -3.24 21.93 -38.15
N ASP A 488 -4.42 21.54 -37.69
CA ASP A 488 -5.04 20.23 -37.95
C ASP A 488 -4.03 19.09 -37.82
N LEU A 489 -3.39 19.02 -36.63
CA LEU A 489 -2.34 18.02 -36.38
C LEU A 489 -2.87 16.62 -36.73
N PRO A 490 -2.17 15.85 -37.59
CA PRO A 490 -2.69 14.58 -38.08
C PRO A 490 -2.80 13.56 -36.95
N PHE A 491 -3.77 12.66 -37.06
CA PHE A 491 -3.83 11.50 -36.17
C PHE A 491 -2.65 10.55 -36.43
N TRP A 492 -2.11 9.98 -35.35
CA TRP A 492 -0.99 9.07 -35.50
C TRP A 492 -1.34 7.83 -36.31
N ALA A 493 -0.51 7.56 -37.29
CA ALA A 493 -0.54 6.34 -38.06
C ALA A 493 0.59 5.43 -37.56
N GLY A 494 0.29 4.58 -36.59
CA GLY A 494 1.29 3.72 -35.97
C GLY A 494 1.98 4.36 -34.75
N ASN A 495 3.24 4.01 -34.48
CA ASN A 495 3.99 4.38 -33.27
C ASN A 495 4.83 5.67 -33.41
N SER A 496 4.46 6.61 -34.27
CA SER A 496 5.22 7.85 -34.43
C SER A 496 4.74 8.93 -33.48
N ASP A 497 5.42 9.05 -32.36
CA ASP A 497 5.21 10.14 -31.41
C ASP A 497 5.76 11.46 -31.97
N ALA A 498 5.00 12.54 -31.79
CA ALA A 498 5.45 13.87 -32.13
C ALA A 498 6.11 14.53 -30.91
N TYR A 499 7.44 14.59 -30.94
CA TYR A 499 8.21 15.28 -29.88
C TYR A 499 8.56 16.70 -30.36
N PHE A 500 8.27 17.66 -29.47
CA PHE A 500 8.62 19.06 -29.68
C PHE A 500 9.58 19.51 -28.59
N ASN A 501 10.86 19.68 -28.92
CA ASN A 501 11.84 20.23 -27.97
C ASN A 501 11.60 21.72 -27.75
N MET A 502 11.45 22.13 -26.52
CA MET A 502 11.33 23.54 -26.16
C MET A 502 12.69 24.18 -26.02
N LYS A 503 12.98 25.16 -26.86
CA LYS A 503 14.25 25.91 -26.83
C LYS A 503 14.27 27.01 -25.79
N SER A 504 13.12 27.36 -25.25
CA SER A 504 12.94 28.41 -24.27
C SER A 504 12.20 27.91 -23.05
N LYS A 505 12.22 28.71 -21.99
CA LYS A 505 11.50 28.43 -20.74
C LYS A 505 10.05 28.95 -20.74
N GLU A 506 9.47 29.20 -21.88
CA GLU A 506 8.04 29.47 -22.04
C GLU A 506 7.34 28.13 -22.33
N THR A 507 7.14 27.34 -21.27
CA THR A 507 6.86 25.91 -21.31
C THR A 507 5.36 25.58 -21.28
N TRP A 508 4.55 26.39 -21.92
CA TRP A 508 3.12 26.14 -22.10
C TRP A 508 2.79 25.65 -23.51
N CYS A 509 1.65 25.03 -23.63
CA CYS A 509 1.04 24.68 -24.90
C CYS A 509 -0.49 24.72 -24.82
N ALA A 510 -1.15 24.69 -25.96
CA ALA A 510 -2.61 24.67 -26.04
C ALA A 510 -3.10 23.78 -27.20
N TRP A 511 -4.24 23.17 -26.99
CA TRP A 511 -5.09 22.62 -28.02
C TRP A 511 -6.22 23.59 -28.32
N VAL A 512 -6.38 23.96 -29.60
CA VAL A 512 -7.25 25.05 -30.01
C VAL A 512 -8.15 24.60 -31.16
N ALA A 513 -9.40 25.00 -31.12
CA ALA A 513 -10.34 24.81 -32.20
C ALA A 513 -10.00 25.70 -33.40
N PRO A 514 -10.48 25.41 -34.63
CA PRO A 514 -10.33 26.30 -35.79
C PRO A 514 -10.91 27.70 -35.56
N THR A 515 -11.79 27.89 -34.58
CA THR A 515 -12.34 29.18 -34.14
C THR A 515 -11.35 30.05 -33.39
N GLY A 516 -10.21 29.48 -32.94
CA GLY A 516 -9.21 30.15 -32.13
C GLY A 516 -9.40 29.99 -30.61
N TYR A 517 -10.49 29.39 -30.19
CA TYR A 517 -10.74 29.10 -28.76
C TYR A 517 -10.17 27.72 -28.37
N GLY A 518 -9.60 27.59 -27.16
CA GLY A 518 -9.03 26.33 -26.71
C GLY A 518 -8.71 26.25 -25.23
N VAL A 519 -7.94 25.23 -24.90
CA VAL A 519 -7.45 24.96 -23.54
C VAL A 519 -5.94 24.83 -23.55
N GLY A 520 -5.30 25.53 -22.61
CA GLY A 520 -3.85 25.53 -22.42
C GLY A 520 -3.44 24.85 -21.13
N VAL A 521 -2.21 24.33 -21.14
CA VAL A 521 -1.50 23.82 -19.96
C VAL A 521 -0.11 24.45 -19.89
N TYR A 522 0.28 24.91 -18.70
CA TYR A 522 1.61 25.47 -18.41
C TYR A 522 2.26 24.69 -17.27
N THR A 523 3.40 24.09 -17.56
CA THR A 523 4.22 23.37 -16.57
C THR A 523 5.60 24.01 -16.52
N PRO A 524 5.92 24.79 -15.48
CA PRO A 524 7.17 25.58 -15.40
C PRO A 524 8.45 24.75 -15.56
N ILE A 525 8.46 23.51 -15.05
CA ILE A 525 9.65 22.65 -15.06
C ILE A 525 9.77 21.76 -16.29
N ALA A 526 8.82 21.83 -17.23
CA ALA A 526 8.86 21.01 -18.44
C ALA A 526 9.99 21.46 -19.38
N GLU A 527 10.53 20.49 -20.14
CA GLU A 527 11.63 20.68 -21.08
C GLU A 527 11.26 20.26 -22.50
N ILE A 528 10.32 19.36 -22.64
CA ILE A 528 9.90 18.74 -23.88
C ILE A 528 8.37 18.69 -23.90
N LEU A 529 7.77 18.78 -25.08
CA LEU A 529 6.36 18.46 -25.29
C LEU A 529 6.26 17.18 -26.11
N LEU A 530 5.50 16.22 -25.63
CA LEU A 530 5.00 15.09 -26.42
C LEU A 530 3.54 15.39 -26.74
N ALA A 531 3.19 15.51 -28.01
CA ALA A 531 1.82 15.82 -28.41
C ALA A 531 1.41 15.01 -29.63
N GLY A 532 0.14 14.68 -29.71
CA GLY A 532 -0.42 13.94 -30.81
C GLY A 532 -1.93 13.75 -30.70
N ARG A 533 -2.49 13.10 -31.71
CA ARG A 533 -3.91 12.79 -31.78
C ARG A 533 -4.09 11.30 -32.04
N HIS A 534 -4.99 10.69 -31.30
CA HIS A 534 -5.17 9.24 -31.28
C HIS A 534 -6.55 8.80 -31.73
N GLN A 535 -6.64 7.56 -32.20
CA GLN A 535 -7.85 6.79 -32.42
C GLN A 535 -8.91 7.51 -33.27
N TYR A 536 -8.47 7.96 -34.45
CA TYR A 536 -9.39 8.57 -35.40
C TYR A 536 -10.48 7.60 -35.84
N ASN A 537 -11.73 8.02 -35.65
CA ASN A 537 -12.92 7.25 -36.05
C ASN A 537 -13.91 8.04 -36.92
N GLY A 538 -13.49 9.22 -37.42
CA GLY A 538 -14.31 10.10 -38.24
C GLY A 538 -15.36 10.90 -37.47
N SER A 539 -15.51 10.73 -36.18
CA SER A 539 -16.45 11.48 -35.35
C SER A 539 -15.79 12.67 -34.67
N LYS A 540 -16.53 13.76 -34.52
CA LYS A 540 -16.13 14.95 -33.74
C LYS A 540 -16.80 14.99 -32.38
N ASP A 541 -17.52 13.93 -32.01
CA ASP A 541 -18.16 13.83 -30.70
C ASP A 541 -17.08 13.81 -29.60
N ALA A 542 -17.23 14.68 -28.61
CA ALA A 542 -16.31 14.80 -27.49
C ALA A 542 -16.14 13.51 -26.69
N HIS A 543 -17.16 12.67 -26.68
CA HIS A 543 -17.18 11.41 -25.90
C HIS A 543 -16.81 10.16 -26.70
N ASN A 544 -16.38 10.32 -27.96
CA ASN A 544 -15.87 9.20 -28.74
C ASN A 544 -14.40 8.91 -28.40
N ASN A 545 -13.85 7.83 -28.97
CA ASN A 545 -12.46 7.44 -28.71
C ASN A 545 -11.40 8.22 -29.52
N ALA A 546 -11.79 9.22 -30.34
CA ALA A 546 -10.85 10.15 -30.95
C ALA A 546 -10.45 11.24 -29.96
N THR A 547 -9.16 11.39 -29.70
CA THR A 547 -8.67 12.30 -28.65
C THR A 547 -7.41 13.03 -29.08
N ASN A 548 -7.21 14.22 -28.55
CA ASN A 548 -5.90 14.84 -28.51
C ASN A 548 -5.19 14.46 -27.22
N TYR A 549 -3.88 14.46 -27.27
CA TYR A 549 -3.01 14.21 -26.15
C TYR A 549 -1.83 15.17 -26.16
N VAL A 550 -1.49 15.68 -25.00
CA VAL A 550 -0.20 16.31 -24.76
C VAL A 550 0.32 15.95 -23.36
N ALA A 551 1.62 15.77 -23.26
CA ALA A 551 2.34 15.70 -22.00
C ALA A 551 3.51 16.70 -22.05
N PRO A 552 3.51 17.75 -21.23
CA PRO A 552 4.74 18.43 -20.85
C PRO A 552 5.64 17.44 -20.12
N LEU A 553 6.90 17.29 -20.55
CA LEU A 553 7.82 16.28 -20.06
C LEU A 553 9.05 16.89 -19.40
N ILE A 554 9.55 16.20 -18.38
CA ILE A 554 10.91 16.36 -17.87
C ILE A 554 11.64 15.02 -17.92
N THR A 555 12.95 15.03 -18.23
CA THR A 555 13.77 13.83 -18.07
C THR A 555 14.21 13.70 -16.62
N TYR A 556 13.60 12.79 -15.87
CA TYR A 556 13.83 12.64 -14.45
C TYR A 556 13.91 11.17 -14.03
N LYS A 557 14.83 10.86 -13.12
CA LYS A 557 14.93 9.58 -12.47
C LYS A 557 14.11 9.59 -11.18
N LEU A 558 13.01 8.88 -11.15
CA LEU A 558 12.23 8.70 -9.93
C LEU A 558 13.13 8.14 -8.82
N GLN A 559 12.95 8.60 -7.61
CA GLN A 559 13.69 8.15 -6.44
C GLN A 559 12.72 7.50 -5.48
N ALA A 560 12.89 6.20 -5.23
CA ALA A 560 12.12 5.54 -4.20
C ALA A 560 12.31 6.23 -2.84
N PHE A 561 11.24 6.35 -2.08
CA PHE A 561 11.19 6.96 -0.75
C PHE A 561 11.46 8.47 -0.73
N LYS A 562 11.33 9.13 -1.86
CA LYS A 562 11.46 10.59 -1.95
C LYS A 562 10.34 11.14 -2.81
N ALA A 563 9.61 12.09 -2.26
CA ALA A 563 8.54 12.76 -2.98
C ALA A 563 9.08 13.51 -4.20
N PHE A 564 8.35 13.43 -5.30
CA PHE A 564 8.50 14.25 -6.50
C PHE A 564 7.29 15.18 -6.57
N GLU A 565 7.55 16.48 -6.56
CA GLU A 565 6.51 17.50 -6.46
C GLU A 565 6.65 18.51 -7.60
N TYR A 566 5.52 18.93 -8.16
CA TYR A 566 5.45 19.99 -9.15
C TYR A 566 4.05 20.59 -9.22
N SER A 567 3.98 21.80 -9.79
CA SER A 567 2.71 22.46 -10.08
C SER A 567 2.56 22.69 -11.57
N TYR A 568 1.33 22.73 -12.04
CA TYR A 568 0.97 23.18 -13.37
C TYR A 568 -0.32 23.99 -13.35
N TYR A 569 -0.58 24.72 -14.43
CA TYR A 569 -1.70 25.63 -14.56
C TYR A 569 -2.50 25.29 -15.80
N ILE A 570 -3.83 25.44 -15.74
CA ILE A 570 -4.76 25.24 -16.84
C ILE A 570 -5.58 26.50 -17.00
N THR A 571 -5.77 26.95 -18.24
CA THR A 571 -6.69 28.05 -18.57
C THR A 571 -7.33 27.81 -19.94
N THR A 572 -8.41 28.51 -20.22
CA THR A 572 -9.15 28.48 -21.48
C THR A 572 -9.22 29.87 -22.09
N GLY A 573 -9.56 29.95 -23.36
CA GLY A 573 -9.74 31.20 -24.09
C GLY A 573 -9.10 31.17 -25.49
N SER A 574 -8.91 32.36 -26.07
CA SER A 574 -8.05 32.54 -27.23
C SER A 574 -6.58 32.27 -26.89
N VAL A 575 -5.76 32.06 -27.90
CA VAL A 575 -4.32 31.80 -27.71
C VAL A 575 -3.63 32.96 -27.00
N GLU A 576 -4.04 34.20 -27.30
CA GLU A 576 -3.52 35.41 -26.66
C GLU A 576 -3.91 35.49 -25.18
N GLU A 577 -5.14 35.14 -24.85
CA GLU A 577 -5.65 35.12 -23.45
C GLU A 577 -4.95 34.02 -22.65
N ILE A 578 -4.79 32.82 -23.22
CA ILE A 578 -4.06 31.70 -22.60
C ILE A 578 -2.61 32.13 -22.27
N ARG A 579 -1.89 32.73 -23.24
CA ARG A 579 -0.52 33.20 -23.05
C ARG A 579 -0.44 34.31 -21.98
N ALA A 580 -1.39 35.25 -22.03
CA ALA A 580 -1.46 36.35 -21.06
C ALA A 580 -1.70 35.84 -19.63
N GLU A 581 -2.57 34.85 -19.47
CA GLU A 581 -2.83 34.25 -18.17
C GLU A 581 -1.58 33.55 -17.64
N PHE A 582 -0.93 32.69 -18.44
CA PHE A 582 0.28 31.97 -18.00
C PHE A 582 1.47 32.91 -17.72
N THR A 583 1.51 34.08 -18.36
CA THR A 583 2.52 35.10 -18.07
C THR A 583 2.49 35.59 -16.63
N LYS A 584 1.35 35.48 -15.95
CA LYS A 584 1.19 35.86 -14.51
C LYS A 584 1.82 34.83 -13.58
N HIS A 585 2.06 33.61 -14.05
CA HIS A 585 2.54 32.47 -13.27
C HIS A 585 3.97 32.03 -13.60
N LYS A 586 4.72 32.80 -14.42
CA LYS A 586 6.11 32.53 -14.84
C LYS A 586 7.13 32.68 -13.73
#